data_06e051168a6624b40255d01826df31fb
#
_entry.id   06e051168a6624b40255d01826df31fb
#
_cell.length_a   1.000
_cell.length_b   1.000
_cell.length_c   1.000
_cell.angle_alpha   90.00
_cell.angle_beta   90.00
_cell.angle_gamma   90.00
#
_symmetry.space_group_name_H-M   'P 1'
#
loop_
_entity.id
_entity.type
_entity.pdbx_description
1 polymer ?
#
loop_
_entity_poly.entity_id
_entity_poly.type
_entity_poly.pdbx_seq_one_letter_code
_entity_poly.pdbx_strand_id
1 'polypeptide(L)'
;ENIPAGALVIPMDNVNQGNAAGTTFNLRAYGLANLFLQNNIPVKWAIKPGKEKDATDFSANVTRISGSAGVAGPADVNFSGGPFIIPADYDTQSLRDMITSFNAGGTDVVVYKTTASTTADIRYLLTHKPKIAIGPDGGNFGTGVHQDVFDAAGIPNYESVTDDIINMNSCYTLATQAHSTSSQFVNLYKQFVISGGNLLLQCASVNTFENNANGHFQTTNPGYNVFGTNDD
;
A
#
# COMPACT_ATOMS: atom_id res chain seq x y z
N GLU A 1 12.84 15.28 -8.55
CA GLU A 1 13.50 15.64 -7.30
C GLU A 1 14.89 15.00 -7.25
N ASN A 2 15.88 15.71 -6.66
CA ASN A 2 17.19 15.12 -6.41
C ASN A 2 17.14 14.21 -5.17
N ILE A 3 17.57 12.97 -5.32
CA ILE A 3 17.69 11.98 -4.25
C ILE A 3 19.16 11.84 -3.91
N PRO A 4 19.59 12.25 -2.72
CA PRO A 4 21.00 12.22 -2.34
C PRO A 4 21.51 10.79 -2.13
N ALA A 5 22.83 10.62 -2.15
CA ALA A 5 23.46 9.40 -1.66
C ALA A 5 23.06 9.15 -0.20
N GLY A 6 22.88 7.90 0.16
CA GLY A 6 22.43 7.50 1.50
C GLY A 6 20.93 7.32 1.65
N ALA A 7 20.11 7.72 0.69
CA ALA A 7 18.68 7.43 0.70
C ALA A 7 18.42 5.92 0.60
N LEU A 8 17.35 5.45 1.25
CA LEU A 8 16.96 4.05 1.15
C LEU A 8 15.85 3.87 0.12
N VAL A 9 15.89 2.78 -0.60
CA VAL A 9 14.90 2.42 -1.63
C VAL A 9 14.29 1.06 -1.31
N ILE A 10 12.97 1.00 -1.20
CA ILE A 10 12.21 -0.24 -1.17
C ILE A 10 11.72 -0.48 -2.61
N PRO A 11 12.26 -1.47 -3.33
CA PRO A 11 11.77 -1.82 -4.66
C PRO A 11 10.33 -2.28 -4.61
N MET A 12 9.57 -1.99 -5.66
CA MET A 12 8.18 -2.39 -5.80
C MET A 12 7.95 -3.21 -7.08
N ASP A 13 8.99 -3.80 -7.60
CA ASP A 13 8.97 -4.69 -8.76
C ASP A 13 9.39 -6.12 -8.42
N ASN A 14 8.95 -7.08 -9.22
CA ASN A 14 9.20 -8.49 -8.97
C ASN A 14 10.68 -8.89 -9.09
N VAL A 15 11.47 -8.16 -9.86
CA VAL A 15 12.90 -8.48 -10.08
C VAL A 15 13.72 -8.18 -8.83
N ASN A 16 13.45 -7.02 -8.22
CA ASN A 16 14.23 -6.53 -7.09
C ASN A 16 13.60 -6.89 -5.74
N GLN A 17 12.26 -7.14 -5.68
CA GLN A 17 11.54 -7.42 -4.44
C GLN A 17 10.91 -8.82 -4.39
N GLY A 18 10.86 -9.51 -5.51
CA GLY A 18 10.26 -10.84 -5.60
C GLY A 18 11.11 -11.94 -4.97
N ASN A 19 10.64 -13.17 -5.12
CA ASN A 19 11.44 -14.35 -4.78
C ASN A 19 12.62 -14.51 -5.74
N ALA A 20 13.50 -15.46 -5.46
CA ALA A 20 14.68 -15.73 -6.29
C ALA A 20 14.37 -16.01 -7.77
N ALA A 21 13.15 -16.42 -8.11
CA ALA A 21 12.68 -16.64 -9.48
C ALA A 21 12.09 -15.37 -10.11
N GLY A 22 11.94 -14.28 -9.36
CA GLY A 22 11.36 -13.02 -9.84
C GLY A 22 9.88 -13.09 -10.25
N THR A 23 9.18 -14.13 -9.81
CA THR A 23 7.81 -14.44 -10.26
C THR A 23 6.72 -13.98 -9.31
N THR A 24 7.08 -13.69 -8.05
CA THR A 24 6.11 -13.34 -7.02
C THR A 24 6.54 -12.08 -6.30
N PHE A 25 5.68 -11.07 -6.28
CA PHE A 25 5.92 -9.85 -5.54
C PHE A 25 5.84 -10.09 -4.03
N ASN A 26 6.73 -9.49 -3.27
CA ASN A 26 6.73 -9.55 -1.83
C ASN A 26 5.82 -8.45 -1.24
N LEU A 27 4.59 -8.80 -0.86
CA LEU A 27 3.62 -7.85 -0.28
C LEU A 27 4.15 -7.16 0.99
N ARG A 28 5.09 -7.78 1.70
CA ARG A 28 5.70 -7.19 2.91
C ARG A 28 6.45 -5.87 2.63
N ALA A 29 6.76 -5.56 1.38
CA ALA A 29 7.30 -4.26 1.01
C ALA A 29 6.35 -3.11 1.38
N TYR A 30 5.04 -3.30 1.20
CA TYR A 30 4.02 -2.35 1.67
C TYR A 30 3.97 -2.30 3.21
N GLY A 31 4.11 -3.45 3.86
CA GLY A 31 4.15 -3.55 5.32
C GLY A 31 5.32 -2.77 5.93
N LEU A 32 6.50 -2.86 5.33
CA LEU A 32 7.66 -2.11 5.77
C LEU A 32 7.46 -0.59 5.59
N ALA A 33 6.89 -0.17 4.45
CA ALA A 33 6.54 1.24 4.24
C ALA A 33 5.53 1.74 5.29
N ASN A 34 4.49 0.93 5.58
CA ASN A 34 3.53 1.23 6.65
C ASN A 34 4.21 1.33 8.02
N LEU A 35 5.13 0.42 8.35
CA LEU A 35 5.89 0.47 9.61
C LEU A 35 6.67 1.78 9.75
N PHE A 36 7.28 2.26 8.67
CA PHE A 36 7.97 3.55 8.68
C PHE A 36 7.01 4.70 8.96
N LEU A 37 5.86 4.74 8.29
CA LEU A 37 4.83 5.76 8.54
C LEU A 37 4.33 5.73 9.99
N GLN A 38 4.11 4.54 10.57
CA GLN A 38 3.73 4.40 11.99
C GLN A 38 4.78 4.97 12.95
N ASN A 39 6.03 5.01 12.53
CA ASN A 39 7.16 5.57 13.29
C ASN A 39 7.54 7.01 12.89
N ASN A 40 6.66 7.74 12.20
CA ASN A 40 6.87 9.11 11.72
C ASN A 40 8.05 9.27 10.74
N ILE A 41 8.39 8.22 10.02
CA ILE A 41 9.39 8.27 8.96
C ILE A 41 8.65 8.51 7.65
N PRO A 42 8.92 9.63 6.96
CA PRO A 42 8.24 9.93 5.70
C PRO A 42 8.72 8.99 4.59
N VAL A 43 7.79 8.64 3.71
CA VAL A 43 8.05 7.78 2.56
C VAL A 43 7.68 8.55 1.29
N LYS A 44 8.62 8.70 0.39
CA LYS A 44 8.39 9.27 -0.93
C LYS A 44 8.00 8.15 -1.90
N TRP A 45 6.93 8.34 -2.62
CA TRP A 45 6.48 7.41 -3.63
C TRP A 45 6.89 7.90 -5.02
N ALA A 46 7.84 7.21 -5.63
CA ALA A 46 8.39 7.58 -6.93
C ALA A 46 7.59 6.93 -8.06
N ILE A 47 6.99 7.75 -8.91
CA ILE A 47 6.24 7.28 -10.09
C ILE A 47 6.54 8.23 -11.25
N LYS A 48 7.20 7.70 -12.28
CA LYS A 48 7.50 8.47 -13.49
C LYS A 48 6.22 8.65 -14.32
N PRO A 49 5.80 9.89 -14.59
CA PRO A 49 4.61 10.14 -15.39
C PRO A 49 4.82 9.72 -16.85
N GLY A 50 3.74 9.26 -17.48
CA GLY A 50 3.73 8.95 -18.91
C GLY A 50 4.57 7.75 -19.36
N LYS A 51 5.09 6.95 -18.40
CA LYS A 51 5.78 5.72 -18.76
C LYS A 51 4.80 4.60 -19.14
N GLU A 52 5.28 3.67 -19.94
CA GLU A 52 4.56 2.41 -20.17
C GLU A 52 4.46 1.59 -18.88
N LYS A 53 3.47 0.70 -18.85
CA LYS A 53 3.31 -0.23 -17.71
C LYS A 53 4.63 -0.99 -17.48
N ASP A 54 5.01 -1.15 -16.24
CA ASP A 54 6.22 -1.84 -15.78
C ASP A 54 7.56 -1.24 -16.25
N ALA A 55 7.53 -0.11 -16.96
CA ALA A 55 8.75 0.62 -17.30
C ALA A 55 9.41 1.24 -16.06
N THR A 56 10.67 1.60 -16.19
CA THR A 56 11.50 2.15 -15.11
C THR A 56 10.97 3.49 -14.62
N ASP A 57 10.81 3.62 -13.30
CA ASP A 57 10.49 4.87 -12.62
C ASP A 57 11.74 5.74 -12.46
N PHE A 58 12.83 5.15 -11.97
CA PHE A 58 14.14 5.77 -11.93
C PHE A 58 15.25 4.70 -11.82
N SER A 59 16.49 5.13 -12.02
CA SER A 59 17.67 4.28 -11.86
C SER A 59 18.62 4.90 -10.85
N ALA A 60 19.30 4.08 -10.06
CA ALA A 60 20.29 4.53 -9.11
C ALA A 60 21.42 3.52 -8.95
N ASN A 61 22.62 4.03 -8.62
CA ASN A 61 23.70 3.18 -8.12
C ASN A 61 23.44 2.89 -6.65
N VAL A 62 23.33 1.61 -6.30
CA VAL A 62 22.87 1.18 -4.98
C VAL A 62 23.65 -0.02 -4.44
N THR A 63 23.64 -0.17 -3.13
CA THR A 63 24.05 -1.39 -2.42
C THR A 63 22.85 -1.93 -1.66
N ARG A 64 22.59 -3.24 -1.74
CA ARG A 64 21.55 -3.87 -0.95
C ARG A 64 21.97 -3.92 0.52
N ILE A 65 21.12 -3.46 1.40
CA ILE A 65 21.35 -3.45 2.85
C ILE A 65 20.45 -4.43 3.61
N SER A 66 19.43 -4.96 2.97
CA SER A 66 18.50 -5.94 3.54
C SER A 66 17.87 -6.81 2.46
N GLY A 67 17.43 -8.01 2.84
CA GLY A 67 16.80 -8.97 1.96
C GLY A 67 17.77 -9.77 1.12
N SER A 68 17.25 -10.71 0.33
CA SER A 68 18.05 -11.67 -0.44
C SER A 68 17.84 -11.59 -1.96
N ALA A 69 16.72 -11.04 -2.43
CA ALA A 69 16.46 -10.88 -3.86
C ALA A 69 17.23 -9.70 -4.48
N GLY A 70 17.25 -9.63 -5.80
CA GLY A 70 17.94 -8.59 -6.54
C GLY A 70 19.47 -8.65 -6.44
N VAL A 71 20.15 -7.60 -6.91
CA VAL A 71 21.61 -7.53 -6.88
C VAL A 71 22.14 -7.12 -5.51
N ALA A 72 23.31 -7.63 -5.12
CA ALA A 72 23.92 -7.22 -3.85
C ALA A 72 24.52 -5.80 -3.93
N GLY A 73 25.07 -5.42 -5.09
CA GLY A 73 25.71 -4.13 -5.34
C GLY A 73 27.15 -4.04 -4.83
N PRO A 74 27.80 -2.87 -5.01
CA PRO A 74 27.24 -1.69 -5.67
C PRO A 74 26.99 -1.93 -7.17
N ALA A 75 25.83 -1.51 -7.64
CA ALA A 75 25.43 -1.67 -9.04
C ALA A 75 24.36 -0.65 -9.40
N ASP A 76 24.26 -0.36 -10.70
CA ASP A 76 23.13 0.41 -11.22
C ASP A 76 21.90 -0.50 -11.31
N VAL A 77 20.81 -0.08 -10.66
CA VAL A 77 19.55 -0.79 -10.62
C VAL A 77 18.43 0.09 -11.13
N ASN A 78 17.61 -0.52 -12.00
CA ASN A 78 16.37 0.08 -12.48
C ASN A 78 15.23 -0.31 -11.54
N PHE A 79 14.53 0.68 -11.04
CA PHE A 79 13.36 0.50 -10.18
C PHE A 79 12.09 0.79 -10.95
N SER A 80 11.12 -0.12 -10.87
CA SER A 80 9.79 0.03 -11.47
C SER A 80 8.70 -0.29 -10.45
N GLY A 81 7.42 -0.22 -10.86
CA GLY A 81 6.30 -0.53 -9.98
C GLY A 81 6.00 0.52 -8.91
N GLY A 82 6.57 1.72 -9.02
CA GLY A 82 6.38 2.77 -8.02
C GLY A 82 7.17 2.53 -6.73
N PRO A 83 8.51 2.51 -6.76
CA PRO A 83 9.34 2.26 -5.59
C PRO A 83 9.17 3.33 -4.51
N PHE A 84 9.35 2.92 -3.26
CA PHE A 84 9.36 3.83 -2.12
C PHE A 84 10.79 4.27 -1.77
N ILE A 85 10.95 5.56 -1.49
CA ILE A 85 12.23 6.16 -1.12
C ILE A 85 12.12 6.78 0.27
N ILE A 86 13.04 6.41 1.15
CA ILE A 86 13.20 7.00 2.47
C ILE A 86 14.36 7.99 2.41
N PRO A 87 14.16 9.25 2.81
CA PRO A 87 15.22 10.26 2.75
C PRO A 87 16.46 9.85 3.54
N ALA A 88 17.64 10.25 3.07
CA ALA A 88 18.93 9.85 3.63
C ALA A 88 19.09 10.22 5.12
N ASP A 89 18.48 11.33 5.55
CA ASP A 89 18.52 11.80 6.94
C ASP A 89 17.84 10.83 7.92
N TYR A 90 17.02 9.92 7.42
CA TYR A 90 16.35 8.89 8.21
C TYR A 90 17.12 7.56 8.26
N ASP A 91 18.25 7.43 7.54
CA ASP A 91 19.09 6.22 7.59
C ASP A 91 19.88 6.14 8.90
N THR A 92 19.18 5.88 9.98
CA THR A 92 19.74 5.72 11.33
C THR A 92 19.86 4.26 11.71
N GLN A 93 20.64 3.97 12.77
CA GLN A 93 20.71 2.61 13.31
C GLN A 93 19.33 2.10 13.75
N SER A 94 18.52 2.96 14.38
CA SER A 94 17.17 2.61 14.80
C SER A 94 16.28 2.17 13.63
N LEU A 95 16.36 2.86 12.48
CA LEU A 95 15.63 2.46 11.28
C LEU A 95 16.14 1.11 10.74
N ARG A 96 17.43 0.87 10.75
CA ARG A 96 18.01 -0.40 10.31
C ARG A 96 17.61 -1.56 11.23
N ASP A 97 17.53 -1.32 12.54
CA ASP A 97 17.03 -2.29 13.51
C ASP A 97 15.54 -2.59 13.27
N MET A 98 14.73 -1.60 12.91
CA MET A 98 13.34 -1.81 12.50
C MET A 98 13.24 -2.70 11.25
N ILE A 99 14.07 -2.47 10.23
CA ILE A 99 14.10 -3.31 9.02
C ILE A 99 14.46 -4.75 9.39
N THR A 100 15.49 -4.93 10.20
CA THR A 100 15.97 -6.25 10.64
C THR A 100 14.87 -6.98 11.42
N SER A 101 14.24 -6.31 12.37
CA SER A 101 13.15 -6.88 13.18
C SER A 101 11.94 -7.24 12.35
N PHE A 102 11.58 -6.39 11.38
CA PHE A 102 10.47 -6.65 10.47
C PHE A 102 10.77 -7.89 9.61
N ASN A 103 11.97 -8.02 9.07
CA ASN A 103 12.37 -9.16 8.25
C ASN A 103 12.43 -10.47 9.03
N ALA A 104 12.77 -10.44 10.31
CA ALA A 104 12.74 -11.63 11.16
C ALA A 104 11.34 -12.26 11.31
N GLY A 105 10.29 -11.50 11.05
CA GLY A 105 8.89 -11.93 11.13
C GLY A 105 8.30 -12.57 9.86
N GLY A 106 9.08 -12.82 8.82
CA GLY A 106 8.59 -13.44 7.58
C GLY A 106 9.52 -13.30 6.39
N THR A 107 8.98 -13.32 5.18
CA THR A 107 9.79 -13.14 3.96
C THR A 107 10.51 -11.80 3.97
N ASP A 108 11.82 -11.85 3.74
CA ASP A 108 12.67 -10.67 3.74
C ASP A 108 12.23 -9.62 2.72
N VAL A 109 12.13 -8.38 3.16
CA VAL A 109 11.96 -7.22 2.29
C VAL A 109 13.34 -6.72 1.88
N VAL A 110 13.52 -6.57 0.58
CA VAL A 110 14.74 -5.98 0.01
C VAL A 110 14.71 -4.48 0.24
N VAL A 111 15.81 -3.96 0.75
CA VAL A 111 16.06 -2.52 0.86
C VAL A 111 17.45 -2.23 0.30
N TYR A 112 17.52 -1.23 -0.55
CA TYR A 112 18.76 -0.70 -1.09
C TYR A 112 19.12 0.63 -0.43
N LYS A 113 20.41 0.95 -0.45
CA LYS A 113 20.94 2.27 -0.11
C LYS A 113 21.61 2.86 -1.34
N THR A 114 21.28 4.10 -1.70
CA THR A 114 21.93 4.81 -2.80
C THR A 114 23.37 5.12 -2.46
N THR A 115 24.29 4.87 -3.38
CA THR A 115 25.74 5.15 -3.23
C THR A 115 26.15 6.48 -3.85
N ALA A 116 25.31 7.00 -4.77
CA ALA A 116 25.46 8.29 -5.42
C ALA A 116 24.11 8.99 -5.48
N SER A 117 24.11 10.30 -5.71
CA SER A 117 22.88 11.05 -5.95
C SER A 117 22.25 10.64 -7.29
N THR A 118 20.95 10.64 -7.33
CA THR A 118 20.15 10.39 -8.53
C THR A 118 18.94 11.32 -8.57
N THR A 119 18.10 11.21 -9.60
CA THR A 119 16.84 11.94 -9.72
C THR A 119 15.67 10.98 -9.82
N ALA A 120 14.55 11.32 -9.19
CA ALA A 120 13.31 10.57 -9.30
C ALA A 120 12.11 11.53 -9.37
N ASP A 121 11.07 11.11 -10.07
CA ASP A 121 9.78 11.81 -10.08
C ASP A 121 8.97 11.38 -8.85
N ILE A 122 8.93 12.24 -7.82
CA ILE A 122 8.17 11.98 -6.61
C ILE A 122 6.72 12.38 -6.82
N ARG A 123 5.84 11.40 -6.86
CA ARG A 123 4.41 11.62 -7.04
C ARG A 123 3.72 12.00 -5.73
N TYR A 124 4.09 11.36 -4.65
CA TYR A 124 3.51 11.60 -3.32
C TYR A 124 4.57 11.53 -2.24
N LEU A 125 4.41 12.41 -1.25
CA LEU A 125 5.09 12.34 0.03
C LEU A 125 4.10 11.79 1.06
N LEU A 126 4.31 10.58 1.52
CA LEU A 126 3.48 9.92 2.51
C LEU A 126 4.02 10.24 3.91
N THR A 127 3.17 10.79 4.76
CA THR A 127 3.53 11.20 6.13
C THR A 127 2.50 10.77 7.17
N HIS A 128 1.34 10.28 6.73
CA HIS A 128 0.25 9.92 7.62
C HIS A 128 0.40 8.49 8.15
N LYS A 129 0.05 8.33 9.42
CA LYS A 129 -0.12 7.01 10.04
C LYS A 129 -1.49 6.47 9.67
N PRO A 130 -1.61 5.44 8.84
CA PRO A 130 -2.92 4.88 8.56
C PRO A 130 -3.49 4.21 9.80
N LYS A 131 -4.77 4.48 10.08
CA LYS A 131 -5.62 3.72 10.99
C LYS A 131 -6.72 3.08 10.15
N ILE A 132 -6.76 1.75 10.14
CA ILE A 132 -7.53 0.99 9.15
C ILE A 132 -8.69 0.29 9.85
N ALA A 133 -9.90 0.48 9.33
CA ALA A 133 -11.09 -0.29 9.70
C ALA A 133 -11.41 -1.29 8.58
N ILE A 134 -11.49 -2.56 8.93
CA ILE A 134 -11.97 -3.61 8.03
C ILE A 134 -13.42 -3.90 8.39
N GLY A 135 -14.33 -3.53 7.49
CA GLY A 135 -15.74 -3.83 7.62
C GLY A 135 -16.06 -5.30 7.32
N PRO A 136 -17.28 -5.75 7.64
CA PRO A 136 -17.70 -7.12 7.41
C PRO A 136 -17.67 -7.47 5.91
N ASP A 137 -17.18 -8.65 5.57
CA ASP A 137 -17.13 -9.17 4.19
C ASP A 137 -18.36 -10.00 3.82
N GLY A 138 -19.40 -9.98 4.65
CA GLY A 138 -20.60 -10.78 4.44
C GLY A 138 -20.43 -12.27 4.72
N GLY A 139 -19.30 -12.68 5.27
CA GLY A 139 -19.01 -14.07 5.61
C GLY A 139 -18.76 -14.99 4.41
N ASN A 140 -18.54 -14.41 3.22
CA ASN A 140 -18.43 -15.19 1.98
C ASN A 140 -17.06 -15.84 1.78
N PHE A 141 -16.01 -15.32 2.46
CA PHE A 141 -14.62 -15.74 2.26
C PHE A 141 -13.91 -16.14 3.56
N GLY A 142 -14.62 -16.57 4.56
CA GLY A 142 -14.04 -17.06 5.82
C GLY A 142 -13.57 -15.92 6.73
N THR A 143 -12.28 -15.77 6.91
CA THR A 143 -11.70 -14.80 7.86
C THR A 143 -11.65 -13.36 7.38
N GLY A 144 -11.95 -13.11 6.11
CA GLY A 144 -11.94 -11.77 5.52
C GLY A 144 -10.76 -11.54 4.57
N VAL A 145 -11.08 -11.32 3.31
CA VAL A 145 -10.09 -11.18 2.23
C VAL A 145 -9.11 -10.03 2.49
N HIS A 146 -9.59 -8.88 2.93
CA HIS A 146 -8.71 -7.74 3.19
C HIS A 146 -7.82 -7.97 4.40
N GLN A 147 -8.32 -8.66 5.42
CA GLN A 147 -7.54 -9.05 6.59
C GLN A 147 -6.37 -9.95 6.20
N ASP A 148 -6.63 -10.99 5.39
CA ASP A 148 -5.60 -11.90 4.91
C ASP A 148 -4.50 -11.16 4.12
N VAL A 149 -4.88 -10.15 3.32
CA VAL A 149 -3.91 -9.32 2.56
C VAL A 149 -3.07 -8.45 3.50
N PHE A 150 -3.68 -7.80 4.50
CA PHE A 150 -2.94 -7.00 5.47
C PHE A 150 -2.00 -7.88 6.31
N ASP A 151 -2.44 -9.05 6.73
CA ASP A 151 -1.61 -10.01 7.47
C ASP A 151 -0.44 -10.51 6.62
N ALA A 152 -0.68 -10.87 5.36
CA ALA A 152 0.38 -11.26 4.43
C ALA A 152 1.39 -10.13 4.16
N ALA A 153 0.92 -8.88 4.19
CA ALA A 153 1.78 -7.70 4.08
C ALA A 153 2.54 -7.37 5.38
N GLY A 154 2.16 -7.96 6.51
CA GLY A 154 2.71 -7.61 7.82
C GLY A 154 2.25 -6.23 8.31
N ILE A 155 0.99 -5.88 8.04
CA ILE A 155 0.34 -4.63 8.47
C ILE A 155 -0.59 -4.95 9.64
N PRO A 156 -0.18 -4.77 10.91
CA PRO A 156 -0.98 -5.15 12.07
C PRO A 156 -1.91 -4.04 12.56
N ASN A 157 -1.84 -2.84 11.99
CA ASN A 157 -2.56 -1.66 12.48
C ASN A 157 -3.94 -1.50 11.84
N TYR A 158 -4.69 -2.59 11.77
CA TYR A 158 -6.10 -2.59 11.38
C TYR A 158 -6.98 -3.09 12.52
N GLU A 159 -8.25 -2.72 12.49
CA GLU A 159 -9.29 -3.21 13.38
C GLU A 159 -10.43 -3.79 12.55
N SER A 160 -10.83 -5.03 12.83
CA SER A 160 -12.07 -5.57 12.29
C SER A 160 -13.24 -4.97 13.05
N VAL A 161 -14.13 -4.32 12.34
CA VAL A 161 -15.21 -3.54 12.93
C VAL A 161 -16.57 -3.95 12.36
N THR A 162 -17.63 -3.66 13.11
CA THR A 162 -18.98 -3.67 12.57
C THR A 162 -19.26 -2.38 11.80
N ASP A 163 -20.17 -2.42 10.85
CA ASP A 163 -20.44 -1.28 9.96
C ASP A 163 -20.88 0.00 10.71
N ASP A 164 -21.53 -0.15 11.84
CA ASP A 164 -22.02 0.96 12.66
C ASP A 164 -20.92 1.76 13.36
N ILE A 165 -19.70 1.21 13.43
CA ILE A 165 -18.54 1.89 14.03
C ILE A 165 -17.88 2.85 13.04
N ILE A 166 -18.12 2.71 11.75
CA ILE A 166 -17.57 3.60 10.72
C ILE A 166 -18.29 4.94 10.78
N ASN A 167 -17.76 5.84 11.58
CA ASN A 167 -18.31 7.19 11.72
C ASN A 167 -17.20 8.23 11.81
N MET A 168 -17.59 9.50 11.76
CA MET A 168 -16.66 10.64 11.77
C MET A 168 -15.80 10.75 13.03
N ASN A 169 -16.21 10.13 14.13
CA ASN A 169 -15.49 10.21 15.39
C ASN A 169 -14.50 9.06 15.61
N SER A 170 -14.47 8.09 14.72
CA SER A 170 -13.64 6.89 14.88
C SER A 170 -12.15 7.12 14.59
N CYS A 171 -11.80 8.25 13.99
CA CYS A 171 -10.42 8.59 13.58
C CYS A 171 -9.78 7.59 12.60
N TYR A 172 -10.55 6.75 11.93
CA TYR A 172 -10.03 5.91 10.86
C TYR A 172 -9.64 6.75 9.66
N THR A 173 -8.56 6.37 8.98
CA THR A 173 -8.11 7.02 7.75
C THR A 173 -8.48 6.22 6.50
N LEU A 174 -8.69 4.92 6.68
CA LEU A 174 -9.14 3.99 5.65
C LEU A 174 -10.20 3.07 6.23
N ALA A 175 -11.31 2.91 5.52
CA ALA A 175 -12.29 1.85 5.73
C ALA A 175 -12.30 0.92 4.52
N THR A 176 -12.49 -0.37 4.73
CA THR A 176 -12.53 -1.36 3.65
C THR A 176 -13.76 -2.24 3.73
N GLN A 177 -14.30 -2.61 2.58
CA GLN A 177 -15.38 -3.57 2.41
C GLN A 177 -15.06 -4.52 1.27
N ALA A 178 -14.77 -5.79 1.56
CA ALA A 178 -14.35 -6.75 0.55
C ALA A 178 -15.53 -7.32 -0.26
N HIS A 179 -16.56 -7.81 0.39
CA HIS A 179 -17.67 -8.46 -0.28
C HIS A 179 -18.98 -8.31 0.51
N SER A 180 -19.39 -7.08 0.80
CA SER A 180 -20.64 -6.85 1.50
C SER A 180 -21.80 -6.64 0.51
N THR A 181 -22.90 -7.36 0.73
CA THR A 181 -24.16 -7.16 0.04
C THR A 181 -25.15 -6.33 0.88
N SER A 182 -24.76 -5.93 2.08
CA SER A 182 -25.59 -5.10 2.96
C SER A 182 -25.58 -3.65 2.53
N SER A 183 -26.74 -3.13 2.22
CA SER A 183 -26.94 -1.74 1.85
C SER A 183 -27.28 -0.81 3.04
N GLN A 184 -27.44 -1.40 4.22
CA GLN A 184 -27.93 -0.68 5.41
C GLN A 184 -27.05 0.50 5.81
N PHE A 185 -25.74 0.36 5.68
CA PHE A 185 -24.76 1.34 6.16
C PHE A 185 -24.09 2.16 5.06
N VAL A 186 -24.55 2.04 3.81
CA VAL A 186 -23.94 2.78 2.68
C VAL A 186 -23.85 4.29 2.94
N ASN A 187 -24.90 4.88 3.52
CA ASN A 187 -24.88 6.30 3.85
C ASN A 187 -23.82 6.65 4.91
N LEU A 188 -23.56 5.77 5.85
CA LEU A 188 -22.54 5.97 6.89
C LEU A 188 -21.13 6.01 6.28
N TYR A 189 -20.81 5.07 5.39
CA TYR A 189 -19.56 5.08 4.65
C TYR A 189 -19.42 6.30 3.73
N LYS A 190 -20.53 6.74 3.14
CA LYS A 190 -20.53 7.98 2.34
C LYS A 190 -20.18 9.19 3.19
N GLN A 191 -20.74 9.32 4.37
CA GLN A 191 -20.39 10.39 5.31
C GLN A 191 -18.91 10.31 5.73
N PHE A 192 -18.39 9.10 5.95
CA PHE A 192 -16.98 8.90 6.22
C PHE A 192 -16.08 9.44 5.11
N VAL A 193 -16.40 9.14 3.83
CA VAL A 193 -15.64 9.65 2.67
C VAL A 193 -15.79 11.17 2.55
N ILE A 194 -16.98 11.72 2.72
CA ILE A 194 -17.21 13.18 2.70
C ILE A 194 -16.38 13.89 3.78
N SER A 195 -16.15 13.23 4.90
CA SER A 195 -15.33 13.75 6.01
C SER A 195 -13.81 13.62 5.78
N GLY A 196 -13.39 13.09 4.63
CA GLY A 196 -11.98 12.94 4.25
C GLY A 196 -11.40 11.55 4.47
N GLY A 197 -12.21 10.58 4.86
CA GLY A 197 -11.79 9.17 4.95
C GLY A 197 -11.60 8.54 3.56
N ASN A 198 -10.73 7.55 3.48
CA ASN A 198 -10.53 6.76 2.27
C ASN A 198 -11.35 5.48 2.36
N LEU A 199 -11.99 5.09 1.27
CA LEU A 199 -12.80 3.88 1.19
C LEU A 199 -12.29 2.96 0.09
N LEU A 200 -12.01 1.71 0.45
CA LEU A 200 -11.67 0.65 -0.48
C LEU A 200 -12.83 -0.34 -0.55
N LEU A 201 -13.46 -0.38 -1.72
CA LEU A 201 -14.51 -1.34 -2.03
C LEU A 201 -13.99 -2.37 -3.03
N GLN A 202 -14.41 -3.62 -2.86
CA GLN A 202 -14.05 -4.71 -3.76
C GLN A 202 -15.27 -5.61 -4.01
N CYS A 203 -15.29 -6.27 -5.17
CA CYS A 203 -16.27 -7.27 -5.53
C CYS A 203 -17.73 -6.78 -5.35
N ALA A 204 -18.59 -7.55 -4.70
CA ALA A 204 -20.01 -7.20 -4.50
C ALA A 204 -20.23 -5.90 -3.73
N SER A 205 -19.27 -5.47 -2.90
CA SER A 205 -19.37 -4.18 -2.20
C SER A 205 -19.41 -3.00 -3.17
N VAL A 206 -18.67 -3.07 -4.27
CA VAL A 206 -18.69 -2.03 -5.31
C VAL A 206 -20.11 -1.88 -5.85
N ASN A 207 -20.72 -3.00 -6.26
CA ASN A 207 -22.09 -3.00 -6.77
C ASN A 207 -23.10 -2.50 -5.74
N THR A 208 -23.01 -3.00 -4.52
CA THR A 208 -23.91 -2.62 -3.43
C THR A 208 -23.86 -1.13 -3.13
N PHE A 209 -22.66 -0.58 -3.07
CA PHE A 209 -22.45 0.84 -2.73
C PHE A 209 -22.76 1.78 -3.89
N GLU A 210 -22.37 1.44 -5.11
CA GLU A 210 -22.59 2.31 -6.26
C GLU A 210 -24.07 2.31 -6.73
N ASN A 211 -24.76 1.20 -6.63
CA ASN A 211 -26.17 1.10 -7.05
C ASN A 211 -27.18 1.42 -5.95
N ASN A 212 -26.74 1.74 -4.74
CA ASN A 212 -27.63 2.19 -3.67
C ASN A 212 -27.98 3.67 -3.83
N ALA A 213 -29.25 4.05 -3.56
CA ALA A 213 -29.70 5.43 -3.65
C ALA A 213 -28.91 6.41 -2.75
N ASN A 214 -28.34 5.93 -1.66
CA ASN A 214 -27.47 6.69 -0.76
C ASN A 214 -25.98 6.58 -1.13
N GLY A 215 -25.65 5.76 -2.10
CA GLY A 215 -24.30 5.52 -2.58
C GLY A 215 -23.84 6.49 -3.66
N HIS A 216 -23.54 5.98 -4.83
CA HIS A 216 -23.05 6.74 -5.97
C HIS A 216 -21.78 7.53 -5.63
N PHE A 217 -20.74 6.81 -5.21
CA PHE A 217 -19.46 7.43 -4.85
C PHE A 217 -18.69 7.91 -6.09
N GLN A 218 -18.79 7.17 -7.17
CA GLN A 218 -18.11 7.42 -8.44
C GLN A 218 -19.08 7.76 -9.57
N THR A 219 -20.38 7.46 -9.41
CA THR A 219 -21.40 7.64 -10.43
C THR A 219 -22.48 8.58 -9.97
N THR A 220 -23.03 9.38 -10.88
CA THR A 220 -24.07 10.38 -10.57
C THR A 220 -25.49 9.86 -10.70
N ASN A 221 -25.67 8.71 -11.32
CA ASN A 221 -27.01 8.14 -11.54
C ASN A 221 -26.90 6.65 -11.82
N PRO A 222 -27.87 5.82 -11.35
CA PRO A 222 -27.66 4.41 -11.16
C PRO A 222 -26.85 3.84 -12.28
N GLY A 223 -25.66 3.66 -12.11
CA GLY A 223 -24.89 3.46 -13.25
C GLY A 223 -23.48 3.06 -13.05
N TYR A 224 -23.09 2.60 -11.90
CA TYR A 224 -22.02 1.67 -11.93
C TYR A 224 -22.64 0.37 -12.41
N ASN A 225 -22.45 0.17 -13.66
CA ASN A 225 -22.80 -1.03 -14.28
C ASN A 225 -21.69 -2.01 -14.00
N VAL A 226 -21.71 -2.50 -12.86
CA VAL A 226 -21.06 -3.76 -12.64
C VAL A 226 -21.95 -4.75 -13.35
N PHE A 227 -21.63 -4.97 -14.56
CA PHE A 227 -22.22 -6.07 -15.18
C PHE A 227 -21.70 -7.30 -14.61
N GLY A 228 -22.53 -7.62 -14.06
CA GLY A 228 -22.33 -8.89 -13.93
C GLY A 228 -21.19 -9.18 -13.10
N THR A 229 -21.34 -9.06 -12.30
CA THR A 229 -20.87 -10.23 -11.89
C THR A 229 -19.76 -10.86 -12.54
N ASN A 230 -19.43 -10.38 -13.60
CA ASN A 230 -18.47 -11.05 -14.38
C ASN A 230 -17.29 -10.27 -14.59
N ASP A 231 -17.32 -9.24 -13.92
CA ASP A 231 -16.27 -8.33 -14.03
C ASP A 231 -15.29 -8.55 -12.95
N ASP A 232 -15.30 -9.74 -12.52
CA ASP A 232 -14.40 -10.22 -11.51
C ASP A 232 -12.99 -10.45 -12.05
#